data_c1a0d4b9e271dcd158460a6d8b228823
#
_entry.id   c1a0d4b9e271dcd158460a6d8b228823
#
_cell.length_a   1.000
_cell.length_b   1.000
_cell.length_c   1.000
_cell.angle_alpha   90.00
_cell.angle_beta   90.00
_cell.angle_gamma   90.00
#
_symmetry.space_group_name_H-M   'P 1'
#
loop_
_entity.id
_entity.type
_entity.pdbx_description
1 polymer ?
#
loop_
_entity_poly.entity_id
_entity_poly.type
_entity_poly.pdbx_seq_one_letter_code
_entity_poly.pdbx_strand_id
1 'polypeptide(L)'
;RINQLSRADHKLMMETLDISSIRPGPSGNPKAPNAANTDEAKVQPYFLPNPLEFNDGSKVRKPEQWPARRAEILELFDREIYGRVPEQMPPVHWKIIHVNEEIDGEFPVKIKQLEGIVENASCPDIEVAIQLTVAVPSGVGSPVPVIMEFGFPGWVGQFGQGNDGLTWKQQLLREQWGYAILNPISFQADHGAGVLPGLPHLIR
;
A
#
# COMPACT_ATOMS: atom_id res chain seq x y z
N ARG A 1 -14.17 -23.91 -5.28
CA ARG A 1 -13.20 -24.92 -5.73
C ARG A 1 -11.80 -24.68 -5.13
N ILE A 2 -11.21 -23.48 -5.27
CA ILE A 2 -9.86 -23.16 -4.74
C ILE A 2 -9.80 -23.37 -3.22
N ASN A 3 -10.76 -22.85 -2.47
CA ASN A 3 -10.80 -23.02 -1.00
C ASN A 3 -10.90 -24.48 -0.56
N GLN A 4 -11.53 -25.35 -1.34
CA GLN A 4 -11.60 -26.78 -1.04
C GLN A 4 -10.25 -27.47 -1.29
N LEU A 5 -9.56 -27.12 -2.39
CA LEU A 5 -8.23 -27.62 -2.71
C LEU A 5 -7.20 -27.18 -1.65
N SER A 6 -7.23 -25.89 -1.27
CA SER A 6 -6.35 -25.38 -0.21
C SER A 6 -6.56 -26.06 1.14
N ARG A 7 -7.82 -26.36 1.51
CA ARG A 7 -8.10 -27.10 2.75
C ARG A 7 -7.63 -28.55 2.68
N ALA A 8 -7.77 -29.19 1.52
CA ALA A 8 -7.29 -30.57 1.33
C ALA A 8 -5.76 -30.63 1.39
N ASP A 9 -5.07 -29.69 0.75
CA ASP A 9 -3.62 -29.54 0.76
C ASP A 9 -3.10 -29.26 2.19
N HIS A 10 -3.72 -28.33 2.89
CA HIS A 10 -3.40 -28.04 4.29
C HIS A 10 -3.54 -29.30 5.18
N LYS A 11 -4.61 -30.05 5.01
CA LYS A 11 -4.82 -31.31 5.75
C LYS A 11 -3.73 -32.33 5.43
N LEU A 12 -3.40 -32.49 4.16
CA LEU A 12 -2.33 -33.40 3.73
C LEU A 12 -0.98 -33.00 4.31
N MET A 13 -0.64 -31.69 4.33
CA MET A 13 0.59 -31.20 4.97
C MET A 13 0.62 -31.52 6.46
N MET A 14 -0.48 -31.29 7.19
CA MET A 14 -0.59 -31.61 8.61
C MET A 14 -0.35 -33.09 8.86
N GLU A 15 -0.98 -33.96 8.08
CA GLU A 15 -0.82 -35.41 8.18
C GLU A 15 0.61 -35.84 7.82
N THR A 16 1.20 -35.28 6.77
CA THR A 16 2.58 -35.67 6.34
C THR A 16 3.64 -35.24 7.35
N LEU A 17 3.41 -34.13 8.05
CA LEU A 17 4.33 -33.59 9.05
C LEU A 17 4.03 -34.05 10.48
N ASP A 18 3.07 -34.97 10.67
CA ASP A 18 2.59 -35.47 11.98
C ASP A 18 2.19 -34.32 12.93
N ILE A 19 1.56 -33.26 12.38
CA ILE A 19 1.08 -32.12 13.16
C ILE A 19 -0.38 -32.34 13.51
N SER A 20 -0.66 -32.68 14.74
CA SER A 20 -2.04 -32.95 15.22
C SER A 20 -2.88 -31.71 15.40
N SER A 21 -2.26 -30.56 15.70
CA SER A 21 -2.94 -29.26 15.83
C SER A 21 -2.00 -28.11 15.61
N ILE A 22 -2.53 -27.01 15.06
CA ILE A 22 -1.77 -25.75 14.94
C ILE A 22 -1.92 -24.98 16.25
N ARG A 23 -0.79 -24.50 16.77
CA ARG A 23 -0.79 -23.61 17.94
C ARG A 23 -1.53 -22.32 17.59
N PRO A 24 -2.55 -21.91 18.35
CA PRO A 24 -3.23 -20.65 18.11
C PRO A 24 -2.27 -19.47 18.25
N GLY A 25 -2.38 -18.51 17.32
CA GLY A 25 -1.67 -17.24 17.41
C GLY A 25 -2.17 -16.37 18.58
N PRO A 26 -1.48 -15.25 18.85
CA PRO A 26 -1.94 -14.29 19.87
C PRO A 26 -3.32 -13.76 19.50
N SER A 27 -4.20 -13.64 20.51
CA SER A 27 -5.53 -13.05 20.32
C SER A 27 -5.47 -11.53 20.34
N GLY A 28 -6.18 -10.87 19.43
CA GLY A 28 -6.42 -9.42 19.48
C GLY A 28 -7.38 -8.98 20.63
N ASN A 29 -8.04 -9.93 21.28
CA ASN A 29 -8.87 -9.62 22.44
C ASN A 29 -7.97 -9.52 23.69
N PRO A 30 -7.87 -8.32 24.33
CA PRO A 30 -7.00 -8.12 25.49
C PRO A 30 -7.40 -8.94 26.72
N LYS A 31 -8.61 -9.51 26.75
CA LYS A 31 -9.11 -10.36 27.84
C LYS A 31 -8.90 -11.85 27.58
N ALA A 32 -8.39 -12.26 26.44
CA ALA A 32 -8.14 -13.65 26.12
C ALA A 32 -6.89 -14.16 26.89
N PRO A 33 -6.86 -15.45 27.30
CA PRO A 33 -5.68 -16.03 27.96
C PRO A 33 -4.40 -15.95 27.13
N ASN A 34 -4.53 -15.94 25.79
CA ASN A 34 -3.44 -15.81 24.83
C ASN A 34 -3.47 -14.42 24.14
N ALA A 35 -3.90 -13.37 24.83
CA ALA A 35 -3.89 -12.01 24.27
C ALA A 35 -2.50 -11.62 23.76
N ALA A 36 -2.48 -10.87 22.65
CA ALA A 36 -1.25 -10.26 22.17
C ALA A 36 -0.66 -9.33 23.24
N ASN A 37 0.66 -9.38 23.42
CA ASN A 37 1.33 -8.44 24.31
C ASN A 37 1.41 -7.07 23.63
N THR A 38 0.74 -6.07 24.23
CA THR A 38 0.79 -4.67 23.81
C THR A 38 1.49 -3.78 24.83
N ASP A 39 2.06 -4.38 25.88
CA ASP A 39 2.78 -3.68 26.94
C ASP A 39 4.29 -3.63 26.58
N GLU A 40 4.78 -2.46 26.21
CA GLU A 40 6.16 -2.22 25.82
C GLU A 40 7.14 -2.61 26.93
N ALA A 41 6.75 -2.49 28.21
CA ALA A 41 7.58 -2.87 29.34
C ALA A 41 7.89 -4.37 29.40
N LYS A 42 7.11 -5.21 28.72
CA LYS A 42 7.29 -6.66 28.61
C LYS A 42 8.08 -7.10 27.39
N VAL A 43 8.44 -6.16 26.50
CA VAL A 43 9.28 -6.44 25.34
C VAL A 43 10.70 -6.68 25.82
N GLN A 44 11.35 -7.72 25.30
CA GLN A 44 12.76 -7.96 25.61
C GLN A 44 13.61 -6.79 25.14
N PRO A 45 14.66 -6.42 25.89
CA PRO A 45 15.57 -5.34 25.45
C PRO A 45 16.09 -5.61 24.05
N TYR A 46 16.03 -4.60 23.20
CA TYR A 46 16.54 -4.64 21.83
C TYR A 46 17.35 -3.40 21.52
N PHE A 47 18.26 -3.52 20.57
CA PHE A 47 19.10 -2.43 20.13
C PHE A 47 18.75 -2.12 18.67
N LEU A 48 18.35 -0.88 18.41
CA LEU A 48 18.18 -0.42 17.05
C LEU A 48 19.55 -0.16 16.39
N PRO A 49 19.72 -0.57 15.13
CA PRO A 49 20.91 -0.22 14.36
C PRO A 49 21.10 1.29 14.29
N ASN A 50 22.34 1.76 14.46
CA ASN A 50 22.63 3.17 14.35
C ASN A 50 22.52 3.64 12.89
N PRO A 51 21.60 4.58 12.55
CA PRO A 51 21.46 5.06 11.18
C PRO A 51 22.71 5.81 10.68
N LEU A 52 23.55 6.31 11.56
CA LEU A 52 24.80 7.00 11.22
C LEU A 52 26.02 6.07 11.28
N GLU A 53 25.84 4.80 11.07
CA GLU A 53 26.88 3.80 10.99
C GLU A 53 26.72 2.99 9.72
N PHE A 54 27.77 2.93 8.88
CA PHE A 54 27.80 2.10 7.68
C PHE A 54 27.79 0.60 8.03
N ASN A 55 27.47 -0.24 7.07
CA ASN A 55 27.46 -1.70 7.26
C ASN A 55 28.84 -2.28 7.61
N ASP A 56 29.92 -1.57 7.28
CA ASP A 56 31.31 -1.92 7.64
C ASP A 56 31.71 -1.45 9.05
N GLY A 57 30.79 -0.81 9.80
CA GLY A 57 31.03 -0.28 11.15
C GLY A 57 31.65 1.12 11.20
N SER A 58 32.02 1.70 10.06
CA SER A 58 32.51 3.09 10.01
C SER A 58 31.38 4.09 10.29
N LYS A 59 31.74 5.27 10.80
CA LYS A 59 30.74 6.28 11.19
C LYS A 59 30.52 7.32 10.11
N VAL A 60 29.26 7.70 9.91
CA VAL A 60 28.89 8.89 9.14
C VAL A 60 29.23 10.12 9.98
N ARG A 61 30.23 10.89 9.56
CA ARG A 61 30.75 12.05 10.29
C ARG A 61 30.47 13.36 9.59
N LYS A 62 30.10 13.32 8.31
CA LYS A 62 29.89 14.50 7.47
C LYS A 62 28.60 14.32 6.65
N PRO A 63 27.86 15.39 6.37
CA PRO A 63 26.63 15.33 5.56
C PRO A 63 26.82 14.67 4.18
N GLU A 64 27.99 14.87 3.57
CA GLU A 64 28.31 14.33 2.24
C GLU A 64 28.37 12.79 2.21
N GLN A 65 28.55 12.15 3.36
CA GLN A 65 28.55 10.68 3.49
C GLN A 65 27.13 10.10 3.62
N TRP A 66 26.16 10.93 3.99
CA TRP A 66 24.77 10.47 4.19
C TRP A 66 24.14 9.82 2.95
N PRO A 67 24.30 10.34 1.71
CA PRO A 67 23.74 9.69 0.53
C PRO A 67 24.18 8.23 0.37
N ALA A 68 25.45 7.92 0.63
CA ALA A 68 25.97 6.57 0.58
C ALA A 68 25.34 5.67 1.68
N ARG A 69 25.28 6.17 2.92
CA ARG A 69 24.64 5.42 4.01
C ARG A 69 23.14 5.21 3.76
N ARG A 70 22.45 6.21 3.26
CA ARG A 70 21.04 6.10 2.88
C ARG A 70 20.84 5.02 1.83
N ALA A 71 21.73 4.92 0.84
CA ALA A 71 21.67 3.88 -0.18
C ALA A 71 21.80 2.46 0.42
N GLU A 72 22.72 2.26 1.39
CA GLU A 72 22.82 0.98 2.10
C GLU A 72 21.53 0.62 2.85
N ILE A 73 20.92 1.61 3.51
CA ILE A 73 19.65 1.39 4.24
C ILE A 73 18.52 1.03 3.27
N LEU A 74 18.40 1.76 2.16
CA LEU A 74 17.38 1.47 1.13
C LEU A 74 17.58 0.06 0.55
N GLU A 75 18.82 -0.32 0.24
CA GLU A 75 19.13 -1.66 -0.26
C GLU A 75 18.71 -2.77 0.72
N LEU A 76 18.87 -2.54 2.03
CA LEU A 76 18.38 -3.49 3.05
C LEU A 76 16.85 -3.61 3.00
N PHE A 77 16.13 -2.51 2.91
CA PHE A 77 14.68 -2.52 2.80
C PHE A 77 14.19 -3.17 1.50
N ASP A 78 14.84 -2.88 0.38
CA ASP A 78 14.51 -3.47 -0.91
C ASP A 78 14.75 -4.98 -0.92
N ARG A 79 15.84 -5.44 -0.30
CA ARG A 79 16.19 -6.85 -0.26
C ARG A 79 15.32 -7.66 0.69
N GLU A 80 15.02 -7.12 1.89
CA GLU A 80 14.42 -7.89 2.97
C GLU A 80 12.90 -7.70 3.11
N ILE A 81 12.34 -6.58 2.64
CA ILE A 81 10.96 -6.18 2.94
C ILE A 81 10.15 -5.92 1.67
N TYR A 82 10.58 -4.96 0.83
CA TYR A 82 9.75 -4.47 -0.26
C TYR A 82 9.95 -5.21 -1.58
N GLY A 83 11.10 -5.85 -1.78
CA GLY A 83 11.51 -6.32 -3.10
C GLY A 83 11.99 -5.18 -3.99
N ARG A 84 12.43 -5.52 -5.20
CA ARG A 84 12.87 -4.53 -6.18
C ARG A 84 11.85 -4.38 -7.28
N VAL A 85 11.61 -3.14 -7.71
CA VAL A 85 10.82 -2.86 -8.90
C VAL A 85 11.56 -3.44 -10.10
N PRO A 86 10.93 -4.28 -10.94
CA PRO A 86 11.54 -4.78 -12.16
C PRO A 86 11.95 -3.65 -13.09
N GLU A 87 13.07 -3.84 -13.81
CA GLU A 87 13.56 -2.84 -14.77
C GLU A 87 12.59 -2.62 -15.94
N GLN A 88 11.90 -3.68 -16.34
CA GLN A 88 10.90 -3.64 -17.40
C GLN A 88 9.51 -3.76 -16.77
N MET A 89 8.79 -2.65 -16.77
CA MET A 89 7.40 -2.59 -16.33
C MET A 89 6.48 -2.44 -17.54
N PRO A 90 5.36 -3.16 -17.58
CA PRO A 90 4.38 -2.94 -18.65
C PRO A 90 3.85 -1.50 -18.60
N PRO A 91 3.72 -0.83 -19.76
CA PRO A 91 3.14 0.49 -19.83
C PRO A 91 1.70 0.52 -19.33
N VAL A 92 1.28 1.65 -18.78
CA VAL A 92 -0.10 1.89 -18.37
C VAL A 92 -0.67 3.02 -19.20
N HIS A 93 -1.74 2.75 -19.93
CA HIS A 93 -2.45 3.74 -20.75
C HIS A 93 -3.65 4.30 -19.98
N TRP A 94 -3.54 5.58 -19.60
CA TRP A 94 -4.57 6.25 -18.81
C TRP A 94 -5.63 6.90 -19.70
N LYS A 95 -6.90 6.66 -19.39
CA LYS A 95 -8.02 7.38 -19.97
C LYS A 95 -8.89 8.02 -18.88
N ILE A 96 -9.44 9.18 -19.16
CA ILE A 96 -10.42 9.82 -18.30
C ILE A 96 -11.78 9.19 -18.62
N ILE A 97 -12.39 8.59 -17.61
CA ILE A 97 -13.71 7.94 -17.72
C ILE A 97 -14.80 8.94 -17.44
N HIS A 98 -14.60 9.78 -16.41
CA HIS A 98 -15.59 10.75 -15.98
C HIS A 98 -14.92 12.01 -15.41
N VAL A 99 -15.60 13.16 -15.61
CA VAL A 99 -15.21 14.44 -15.02
C VAL A 99 -16.47 15.08 -14.47
N ASN A 100 -16.44 15.46 -13.21
CA ASN A 100 -17.52 16.22 -12.57
C ASN A 100 -16.96 17.31 -11.65
N GLU A 101 -17.82 18.26 -11.31
CA GLU A 101 -17.54 19.28 -10.30
C GLU A 101 -18.46 19.03 -9.11
N GLU A 102 -17.88 19.00 -7.93
CA GLU A 102 -18.58 18.71 -6.68
C GLU A 102 -18.14 19.69 -5.59
N ILE A 103 -18.74 19.58 -4.42
CA ILE A 103 -18.33 20.32 -3.22
C ILE A 103 -17.95 19.29 -2.17
N ASP A 104 -16.66 19.27 -1.77
CA ASP A 104 -16.16 18.45 -0.66
C ASP A 104 -16.12 19.32 0.61
N GLY A 105 -17.14 19.18 1.47
CA GLY A 105 -17.39 20.10 2.56
C GLY A 105 -17.79 21.48 2.08
N GLU A 106 -16.89 22.47 2.16
CA GLU A 106 -17.07 23.84 1.62
C GLU A 106 -16.19 24.11 0.40
N PHE A 107 -15.40 23.14 -0.05
CA PHE A 107 -14.40 23.31 -1.09
C PHE A 107 -14.93 22.83 -2.45
N PRO A 108 -15.09 23.74 -3.44
CA PRO A 108 -15.40 23.35 -4.80
C PRO A 108 -14.24 22.57 -5.42
N VAL A 109 -14.51 21.40 -5.97
CA VAL A 109 -13.51 20.49 -6.54
C VAL A 109 -13.90 20.02 -7.92
N LYS A 110 -12.91 19.88 -8.79
CA LYS A 110 -13.01 19.14 -10.05
C LYS A 110 -12.46 17.74 -9.86
N ILE A 111 -13.32 16.75 -10.01
CA ILE A 111 -12.98 15.33 -9.85
C ILE A 111 -12.84 14.69 -11.23
N LYS A 112 -11.76 13.97 -11.42
CA LYS A 112 -11.51 13.11 -12.59
C LYS A 112 -11.41 11.67 -12.13
N GLN A 113 -12.22 10.81 -12.73
CA GLN A 113 -12.07 9.35 -12.61
C GLN A 113 -11.29 8.85 -13.82
N LEU A 114 -10.20 8.15 -13.55
CA LEU A 114 -9.31 7.62 -14.56
C LEU A 114 -9.27 6.09 -14.45
N GLU A 115 -9.10 5.48 -15.60
CA GLU A 115 -8.81 4.06 -15.73
C GLU A 115 -7.47 3.89 -16.44
N GLY A 116 -6.54 3.18 -15.81
CA GLY A 116 -5.26 2.80 -16.38
C GLY A 116 -5.33 1.37 -16.88
N ILE A 117 -5.22 1.18 -18.18
CA ILE A 117 -5.13 -0.15 -18.81
C ILE A 117 -3.67 -0.54 -18.89
N VAL A 118 -3.31 -1.65 -18.28
CA VAL A 118 -1.94 -2.19 -18.33
C VAL A 118 -1.75 -2.90 -19.68
N GLU A 119 -0.70 -2.54 -20.43
CA GLU A 119 -0.35 -3.22 -21.67
C GLU A 119 0.15 -4.64 -21.36
N ASN A 120 -0.53 -5.64 -21.90
CA ASN A 120 -0.37 -7.03 -21.49
C ASN A 120 -0.14 -7.96 -22.68
N ALA A 121 0.74 -7.57 -23.58
CA ALA A 121 1.05 -8.38 -24.77
C ALA A 121 1.66 -9.76 -24.43
N SER A 122 2.34 -9.89 -23.28
CA SER A 122 2.96 -11.14 -22.84
C SER A 122 1.98 -12.13 -22.17
N CYS A 123 0.83 -11.64 -21.68
CA CYS A 123 -0.20 -12.43 -21.01
C CYS A 123 -1.61 -11.94 -21.41
N PRO A 124 -2.04 -12.12 -22.68
CA PRO A 124 -3.26 -11.50 -23.21
C PRO A 124 -4.54 -11.98 -22.54
N ASP A 125 -4.51 -13.12 -21.85
CA ASP A 125 -5.66 -13.66 -21.12
C ASP A 125 -5.92 -12.95 -19.76
N ILE A 126 -5.01 -12.05 -19.35
CA ILE A 126 -5.13 -11.29 -18.10
C ILE A 126 -5.36 -9.82 -18.45
N GLU A 127 -6.52 -9.30 -18.08
CA GLU A 127 -6.83 -7.87 -18.17
C GLU A 127 -6.68 -7.22 -16.79
N VAL A 128 -5.90 -6.13 -16.73
CA VAL A 128 -5.71 -5.35 -15.51
C VAL A 128 -6.09 -3.89 -15.76
N ALA A 129 -7.09 -3.42 -15.04
CA ALA A 129 -7.54 -2.04 -15.06
C ALA A 129 -7.32 -1.40 -13.69
N ILE A 130 -6.61 -0.27 -13.66
CA ILE A 130 -6.27 0.47 -12.44
C ILE A 130 -7.24 1.65 -12.31
N GLN A 131 -7.98 1.71 -11.22
CA GLN A 131 -8.90 2.82 -10.95
C GLN A 131 -8.22 3.90 -10.11
N LEU A 132 -8.27 5.13 -10.61
CA LEU A 132 -7.70 6.30 -9.96
C LEU A 132 -8.70 7.45 -9.97
N THR A 133 -8.96 8.03 -8.81
CA THR A 133 -9.72 9.27 -8.67
C THR A 133 -8.76 10.40 -8.33
N VAL A 134 -8.81 11.50 -9.08
CA VAL A 134 -8.01 12.71 -8.81
C VAL A 134 -8.96 13.87 -8.62
N ALA A 135 -8.83 14.57 -7.49
CA ALA A 135 -9.58 15.77 -7.18
C ALA A 135 -8.63 16.96 -7.02
N VAL A 136 -8.97 18.08 -7.66
CA VAL A 136 -8.23 19.33 -7.55
C VAL A 136 -9.20 20.47 -7.23
N PRO A 137 -8.77 21.55 -6.55
CA PRO A 137 -9.61 22.71 -6.34
C PRO A 137 -10.15 23.26 -7.67
N SER A 138 -11.43 23.60 -7.71
CA SER A 138 -12.04 24.22 -8.91
C SER A 138 -11.47 25.61 -9.18
N GLY A 139 -11.38 25.99 -10.46
CA GLY A 139 -10.93 27.31 -10.86
C GLY A 139 -9.43 27.56 -10.85
N VAL A 140 -8.61 26.59 -10.46
CA VAL A 140 -7.14 26.73 -10.56
C VAL A 140 -6.69 26.61 -12.01
N GLY A 141 -5.92 27.62 -12.47
CA GLY A 141 -5.40 27.70 -13.85
C GLY A 141 -3.99 27.13 -14.03
N SER A 142 -3.38 26.59 -12.97
CA SER A 142 -2.01 26.05 -12.94
C SER A 142 -1.98 24.67 -12.29
N PRO A 143 -0.94 23.86 -12.55
CA PRO A 143 -0.73 22.61 -11.81
C PRO A 143 -0.65 22.84 -10.31
N VAL A 144 -1.28 21.95 -9.54
CA VAL A 144 -1.25 21.97 -8.07
C VAL A 144 -0.55 20.71 -7.54
N PRO A 145 0.09 20.78 -6.35
CA PRO A 145 0.58 19.59 -5.68
C PRO A 145 -0.56 18.63 -5.39
N VAL A 146 -0.28 17.31 -5.47
CA VAL A 146 -1.27 16.26 -5.21
C VAL A 146 -0.67 15.24 -4.25
N ILE A 147 -1.42 14.89 -3.20
CA ILE A 147 -1.10 13.75 -2.34
C ILE A 147 -1.95 12.56 -2.78
N MET A 148 -1.31 11.41 -3.00
CA MET A 148 -1.98 10.16 -3.38
C MET A 148 -2.04 9.22 -2.19
N GLU A 149 -3.22 8.61 -2.00
CA GLU A 149 -3.47 7.55 -1.02
C GLU A 149 -3.94 6.28 -1.73
N PHE A 150 -3.55 5.12 -1.21
CA PHE A 150 -4.22 3.86 -1.51
C PHE A 150 -5.52 3.79 -0.72
N GLY A 151 -6.66 3.90 -1.40
CA GLY A 151 -7.97 3.98 -0.78
C GLY A 151 -8.88 2.82 -1.15
N PHE A 152 -9.52 2.21 -0.16
CA PHE A 152 -10.52 1.17 -0.39
C PHE A 152 -11.90 1.80 -0.56
N PRO A 153 -12.74 1.29 -1.49
CA PRO A 153 -14.12 1.75 -1.61
C PRO A 153 -14.87 1.66 -0.28
N GLY A 154 -15.53 2.75 0.13
CA GLY A 154 -16.26 2.85 1.38
C GLY A 154 -15.43 3.21 2.63
N TRP A 155 -14.10 3.23 2.55
CA TRP A 155 -13.23 3.59 3.68
C TRP A 155 -12.60 4.98 3.51
N VAL A 156 -12.63 5.50 2.30
CA VAL A 156 -12.04 6.80 1.96
C VAL A 156 -12.77 7.91 2.73
N GLY A 157 -12.03 8.60 3.60
CA GLY A 157 -12.55 9.70 4.42
C GLY A 157 -13.16 9.31 5.77
N GLN A 158 -13.15 8.04 6.16
CA GLN A 158 -13.64 7.62 7.50
C GLN A 158 -12.60 7.84 8.62
N PHE A 159 -11.33 8.03 8.27
CA PHE A 159 -10.24 8.22 9.23
C PHE A 159 -9.58 9.58 9.02
N GLY A 160 -9.16 10.20 10.11
CA GLY A 160 -8.30 11.37 10.06
C GLY A 160 -9.00 12.70 9.93
N GLN A 161 -10.01 12.98 10.77
CA GLN A 161 -10.41 14.37 11.01
C GLN A 161 -9.31 15.09 11.80
N GLY A 162 -8.90 16.25 11.32
CA GLY A 162 -8.01 17.14 12.06
C GLY A 162 -8.69 17.76 13.27
N ASN A 163 -7.93 18.47 14.09
CA ASN A 163 -8.44 19.19 15.26
C ASN A 163 -9.51 20.25 14.92
N ASP A 164 -9.56 20.68 13.66
CA ASP A 164 -10.52 21.64 13.09
C ASP A 164 -11.77 20.96 12.50
N GLY A 165 -11.89 19.64 12.63
CA GLY A 165 -13.01 18.86 12.09
C GLY A 165 -12.92 18.57 10.58
N LEU A 166 -11.89 19.08 9.89
CA LEU A 166 -11.69 18.81 8.46
C LEU A 166 -11.08 17.42 8.24
N THR A 167 -11.53 16.75 7.19
CA THR A 167 -10.86 15.54 6.71
C THR A 167 -9.48 15.89 6.13
N TRP A 168 -8.58 14.91 6.01
CA TRP A 168 -7.27 15.14 5.39
C TRP A 168 -7.39 15.68 3.94
N LYS A 169 -8.40 15.28 3.19
CA LYS A 169 -8.70 15.79 1.85
C LYS A 169 -9.05 17.28 1.89
N GLN A 170 -9.93 17.66 2.80
CA GLN A 170 -10.36 19.06 2.96
C GLN A 170 -9.21 19.94 3.46
N GLN A 171 -8.30 19.41 4.28
CA GLN A 171 -7.09 20.12 4.69
C GLN A 171 -6.20 20.43 3.47
N LEU A 172 -6.02 19.47 2.55
CA LEU A 172 -5.29 19.71 1.30
C LEU A 172 -5.99 20.75 0.42
N LEU A 173 -7.31 20.63 0.26
CA LEU A 173 -8.09 21.58 -0.56
C LEU A 173 -8.01 23.00 -0.01
N ARG A 174 -8.02 23.18 1.30
CA ARG A 174 -7.81 24.49 1.95
C ARG A 174 -6.48 25.12 1.56
N GLU A 175 -5.43 24.33 1.46
CA GLU A 175 -4.10 24.77 1.03
C GLU A 175 -3.94 24.85 -0.51
N GLN A 176 -5.04 24.74 -1.26
CA GLN A 176 -5.07 24.71 -2.72
C GLN A 176 -4.28 23.52 -3.33
N TRP A 177 -4.19 22.42 -2.61
CA TRP A 177 -3.63 21.17 -3.10
C TRP A 177 -4.74 20.23 -3.56
N GLY A 178 -4.39 19.28 -4.42
CA GLY A 178 -5.27 18.18 -4.79
C GLY A 178 -4.99 16.91 -4.00
N TYR A 179 -5.89 15.95 -4.16
CA TYR A 179 -5.68 14.60 -3.68
C TYR A 179 -5.97 13.58 -4.77
N ALA A 180 -5.40 12.40 -4.65
CA ALA A 180 -5.67 11.26 -5.51
C ALA A 180 -5.92 10.01 -4.69
N ILE A 181 -6.88 9.20 -5.11
CA ILE A 181 -7.21 7.91 -4.48
C ILE A 181 -7.01 6.82 -5.50
N LEU A 182 -6.02 5.97 -5.27
CA LEU A 182 -5.75 4.78 -6.05
C LEU A 182 -6.45 3.59 -5.39
N ASN A 183 -7.32 2.91 -6.12
CA ASN A 183 -8.04 1.75 -5.62
C ASN A 183 -7.20 0.48 -5.79
N PRO A 184 -6.58 -0.09 -4.73
CA PRO A 184 -5.71 -1.25 -4.87
C PRO A 184 -6.46 -2.52 -5.27
N ILE A 185 -7.72 -2.67 -4.88
CA ILE A 185 -8.51 -3.86 -5.24
C ILE A 185 -8.97 -3.87 -6.70
N SER A 186 -8.81 -2.76 -7.44
CA SER A 186 -9.10 -2.73 -8.87
C SER A 186 -8.09 -3.52 -9.69
N PHE A 187 -6.85 -3.65 -9.22
CA PHE A 187 -5.79 -4.37 -9.92
C PHE A 187 -5.26 -5.60 -9.16
N GLN A 188 -5.57 -5.70 -7.87
CA GLN A 188 -5.24 -6.88 -7.05
C GLN A 188 -6.35 -7.12 -6.04
N ALA A 189 -7.11 -8.19 -6.21
CA ALA A 189 -8.16 -8.54 -5.26
C ALA A 189 -7.55 -8.88 -3.87
N ASP A 190 -8.18 -8.39 -2.82
CA ASP A 190 -7.75 -8.61 -1.42
C ASP A 190 -8.20 -9.99 -0.90
N HIS A 191 -7.87 -11.03 -1.65
CA HIS A 191 -8.08 -12.43 -1.26
C HIS A 191 -7.24 -13.37 -2.15
N GLY A 192 -7.03 -14.60 -1.72
CA GLY A 192 -6.15 -15.57 -2.39
C GLY A 192 -6.49 -15.86 -3.87
N ALA A 193 -7.73 -15.71 -4.31
CA ALA A 193 -8.10 -15.88 -5.72
C ALA A 193 -7.59 -14.74 -6.63
N GLY A 194 -7.29 -13.57 -6.07
CA GLY A 194 -6.77 -12.42 -6.82
C GLY A 194 -5.30 -12.53 -7.22
N VAL A 195 -4.57 -13.51 -6.72
CA VAL A 195 -3.14 -13.68 -7.05
C VAL A 195 -2.94 -14.13 -8.49
N LEU A 196 -3.88 -14.88 -9.06
CA LEU A 196 -3.77 -15.39 -10.44
C LEU A 196 -4.14 -14.36 -11.52
N PRO A 197 -5.21 -13.56 -11.39
CA PRO A 197 -5.60 -12.57 -12.41
C PRO A 197 -5.05 -11.16 -12.16
N GLY A 198 -4.07 -10.95 -11.28
CA GLY A 198 -3.61 -9.62 -10.92
C GLY A 198 -2.25 -9.23 -11.49
N LEU A 199 -1.84 -7.97 -11.25
CA LEU A 199 -0.54 -7.40 -11.61
C LEU A 199 0.67 -8.31 -11.35
N PRO A 200 0.77 -9.10 -10.25
CA PRO A 200 1.91 -9.97 -10.02
C PRO A 200 2.19 -10.99 -11.13
N HIS A 201 1.20 -11.33 -11.95
CA HIS A 201 1.40 -12.21 -13.11
C HIS A 201 1.99 -11.51 -14.33
N LEU A 202 1.88 -10.19 -14.40
CA LEU A 202 2.37 -9.40 -15.54
C LEU A 202 3.88 -9.11 -15.47
N ILE A 203 4.47 -9.23 -14.29
CA ILE A 203 5.86 -8.84 -14.00
C ILE A 203 6.77 -10.03 -13.61
N ARG A 204 6.36 -11.24 -13.96
CA ARG A 204 7.18 -12.44 -13.83
C ARG A 204 8.05 -12.71 -15.06
#